data_4771ec69163ae8865bd491796739dcdc
#
_entry.id   4771ec69163ae8865bd491796739dcdc
#
_cell.length_a   1.000
_cell.length_b   1.000
_cell.length_c   1.000
_cell.angle_alpha   90.00
_cell.angle_beta   90.00
_cell.angle_gamma   90.00
#
_symmetry.space_group_name_H-M   'P 1'
#
loop_
_entity.id
_entity.type
_entity.pdbx_description
1 polymer ?
#
loop_
_entity_poly.entity_id
_entity_poly.type
_entity_poly.pdbx_seq_one_letter_code
_entity_poly.pdbx_strand_id
1 'polypeptide(L)'
;LASQPPVHNGKPPIATSYRWTDTVDGWTYEGYEGKRTFVDAYTDADSVEIFVNGKSAGKAQVKDYFAKIPCIYEPGELVGVGGQEIYRTSVRTADAETVLTVKTDKNILRAGGQDFCFADVYVTDKNGTVKLLPDYDVKIEVVGAASLQGYGSAAYKNAEHYDQHHHKSWQGHLQAVLRSTEKTGPVTVTFTADGCAPAILHLSAE
;
A
#
# COMPACT_ATOMS: atom_id res chain seq x y z
N LEU A 1 2.83 -2.16 13.78
CA LEU A 1 2.28 -3.48 13.44
C LEU A 1 2.37 -3.72 11.94
N ALA A 2 2.63 -4.97 11.56
CA ALA A 2 2.53 -5.41 10.18
C ALA A 2 1.79 -6.75 10.14
N SER A 3 0.92 -6.97 9.16
CA SER A 3 0.16 -8.21 9.05
C SER A 3 0.54 -9.00 7.80
N GLN A 4 0.54 -10.31 7.90
CA GLN A 4 0.77 -11.19 6.77
C GLN A 4 -0.50 -11.28 5.92
N PRO A 5 -0.43 -11.09 4.59
CA PRO A 5 -1.58 -11.40 3.73
C PRO A 5 -2.01 -12.86 3.91
N PRO A 6 -3.29 -13.14 4.21
CA PRO A 6 -3.73 -14.50 4.56
C PRO A 6 -3.80 -15.47 3.37
N VAL A 7 -3.27 -15.08 2.21
CA VAL A 7 -3.18 -15.90 0.98
C VAL A 7 -2.50 -17.26 1.21
N HIS A 8 -1.60 -17.33 2.19
CA HIS A 8 -0.88 -18.56 2.54
C HIS A 8 -1.51 -19.30 3.73
N ASN A 9 -2.64 -18.82 4.26
CA ASN A 9 -3.36 -19.40 5.40
C ASN A 9 -2.45 -19.68 6.61
N GLY A 10 -1.64 -18.68 6.98
CA GLY A 10 -0.72 -18.75 8.12
C GLY A 10 0.53 -19.60 7.90
N LYS A 11 0.84 -19.99 6.67
CA LYS A 11 2.15 -20.60 6.37
C LYS A 11 3.19 -19.49 6.18
N PRO A 12 4.41 -19.67 6.66
CA PRO A 12 5.47 -18.70 6.42
C PRO A 12 5.78 -18.60 4.92
N PRO A 13 6.16 -17.42 4.42
CA PRO A 13 6.62 -17.28 3.04
C PRO A 13 7.91 -18.07 2.82
N ILE A 14 8.21 -18.39 1.57
CA ILE A 14 9.53 -18.91 1.20
C ILE A 14 10.53 -17.78 1.40
N ALA A 15 11.41 -17.93 2.38
CA ALA A 15 12.48 -16.97 2.63
C ALA A 15 13.50 -16.99 1.48
N THR A 16 13.95 -15.82 1.09
CA THR A 16 15.07 -15.63 0.13
C THR A 16 16.12 -14.75 0.78
N SER A 17 17.28 -14.58 0.15
CA SER A 17 18.37 -13.73 0.66
C SER A 17 17.99 -12.25 0.88
N TYR A 18 16.90 -11.77 0.27
CA TYR A 18 16.42 -10.40 0.37
C TYR A 18 14.93 -10.29 0.75
N ARG A 19 14.26 -11.41 1.04
CA ARG A 19 12.85 -11.44 1.46
C ARG A 19 12.67 -12.45 2.60
N TRP A 20 12.58 -11.95 3.80
CA TRP A 20 12.41 -12.71 5.04
C TRP A 20 11.01 -12.61 5.64
N THR A 21 10.22 -11.63 5.21
CA THR A 21 8.82 -11.48 5.60
C THR A 21 7.99 -11.04 4.41
N ASP A 22 6.70 -11.35 4.44
CA ASP A 22 5.66 -10.87 3.54
C ASP A 22 4.61 -10.03 4.26
N THR A 23 4.90 -9.62 5.50
CA THR A 23 4.03 -8.73 6.26
C THR A 23 4.04 -7.31 5.69
N VAL A 24 2.89 -6.65 5.76
CA VAL A 24 2.65 -5.31 5.26
C VAL A 24 1.94 -4.48 6.31
N ASP A 25 2.08 -3.16 6.24
CA ASP A 25 1.34 -2.24 7.08
C ASP A 25 -0.11 -2.15 6.56
N GLY A 26 -1.04 -2.72 7.30
CA GLY A 26 -2.46 -2.72 6.98
C GLY A 26 -3.21 -3.96 7.44
N TRP A 27 -4.54 -3.94 7.26
CA TRP A 27 -5.47 -4.99 7.69
C TRP A 27 -6.66 -5.10 6.73
N THR A 28 -6.40 -5.07 5.40
CA THR A 28 -7.45 -5.16 4.38
C THR A 28 -7.18 -6.28 3.40
N TYR A 29 -7.88 -7.39 3.56
CA TYR A 29 -7.72 -8.61 2.75
C TYR A 29 -9.09 -9.18 2.38
N GLU A 30 -9.79 -8.51 1.47
CA GLU A 30 -11.12 -8.89 1.01
C GLU A 30 -11.12 -10.32 0.43
N GLY A 31 -12.10 -11.14 0.86
CA GLY A 31 -12.24 -12.54 0.46
C GLY A 31 -11.37 -13.53 1.24
N TYR A 32 -10.66 -13.07 2.28
CA TYR A 32 -9.81 -13.93 3.13
C TYR A 32 -10.30 -14.01 4.58
N GLU A 33 -11.54 -13.65 4.85
CA GLU A 33 -12.16 -13.71 6.17
C GLU A 33 -12.09 -15.13 6.75
N GLY A 34 -11.75 -15.26 8.03
CA GLY A 34 -11.59 -16.52 8.72
C GLY A 34 -10.30 -17.30 8.40
N LYS A 35 -9.42 -16.78 7.54
CA LYS A 35 -8.13 -17.42 7.25
C LYS A 35 -7.10 -17.10 8.32
N ARG A 36 -6.17 -18.05 8.51
CA ARG A 36 -5.03 -17.85 9.40
C ARG A 36 -4.05 -16.85 8.83
N THR A 37 -3.53 -16.02 9.70
CA THR A 37 -2.49 -15.03 9.40
C THR A 37 -1.54 -14.85 10.58
N PHE A 38 -0.54 -14.00 10.43
CA PHE A 38 0.37 -13.56 11.49
C PHE A 38 0.39 -12.04 11.56
N VAL A 39 0.59 -11.55 12.76
CA VAL A 39 0.91 -10.15 13.00
C VAL A 39 2.34 -10.06 13.52
N ASP A 40 3.16 -9.28 12.86
CA ASP A 40 4.51 -8.92 13.27
C ASP A 40 4.44 -7.61 14.06
N ALA A 41 4.97 -7.61 15.27
CA ALA A 41 5.09 -6.42 16.11
C ALA A 41 6.57 -6.11 16.35
N TYR A 42 6.93 -4.86 16.12
CA TYR A 42 8.28 -4.32 16.37
C TYR A 42 8.19 -3.28 17.48
N THR A 43 8.86 -3.55 18.60
CA THR A 43 8.76 -2.74 19.82
C THR A 43 9.90 -3.06 20.78
N ASP A 44 10.17 -2.17 21.72
CA ASP A 44 11.06 -2.35 22.87
C ASP A 44 10.32 -2.81 24.14
N ALA A 45 9.01 -3.07 24.06
CA ALA A 45 8.23 -3.64 25.15
C ALA A 45 8.63 -5.09 25.43
N ASP A 46 8.46 -5.57 26.66
CA ASP A 46 8.74 -6.98 27.05
C ASP A 46 7.76 -7.96 26.38
N SER A 47 6.52 -7.56 26.14
CA SER A 47 5.48 -8.38 25.54
C SER A 47 4.50 -7.52 24.75
N VAL A 48 3.85 -8.15 23.76
CA VAL A 48 2.78 -7.56 22.96
C VAL A 48 1.56 -8.46 22.99
N GLU A 49 0.40 -7.87 23.18
CA GLU A 49 -0.91 -8.49 22.97
C GLU A 49 -1.61 -7.84 21.79
N ILE A 50 -2.22 -8.65 20.91
CA ILE A 50 -3.03 -8.15 19.80
C ILE A 50 -4.50 -8.41 20.04
N PHE A 51 -5.31 -7.49 19.58
CA PHE A 51 -6.77 -7.56 19.65
C PHE A 51 -7.33 -7.39 18.23
N VAL A 52 -8.27 -8.27 17.88
CA VAL A 52 -9.07 -8.15 16.66
C VAL A 52 -10.49 -7.84 17.10
N ASN A 53 -11.02 -6.69 16.65
CA ASN A 53 -12.36 -6.22 17.02
C ASN A 53 -12.60 -6.21 18.55
N GLY A 54 -11.59 -5.78 19.31
CA GLY A 54 -11.64 -5.68 20.77
C GLY A 54 -11.49 -7.01 21.52
N LYS A 55 -11.35 -8.14 20.83
CA LYS A 55 -11.11 -9.47 21.44
C LYS A 55 -9.63 -9.80 21.35
N SER A 56 -9.02 -10.26 22.44
CA SER A 56 -7.64 -10.75 22.42
C SER A 56 -7.51 -11.89 21.42
N ALA A 57 -6.58 -11.72 20.48
CA ALA A 57 -6.28 -12.71 19.45
C ALA A 57 -4.94 -13.42 19.71
N GLY A 58 -4.14 -12.94 20.68
CA GLY A 58 -2.91 -13.57 21.09
C GLY A 58 -1.95 -12.63 21.79
N LYS A 59 -1.03 -13.22 22.56
CA LYS A 59 0.04 -12.51 23.28
C LYS A 59 1.36 -13.22 23.03
N ALA A 60 2.43 -12.46 22.87
CA ALA A 60 3.77 -13.00 22.74
C ALA A 60 4.80 -12.16 23.52
N GLN A 61 5.86 -12.82 23.98
CA GLN A 61 7.05 -12.16 24.49
C GLN A 61 7.83 -11.56 23.31
N VAL A 62 8.34 -10.37 23.46
CA VAL A 62 9.22 -9.72 22.51
C VAL A 62 10.64 -10.26 22.70
N LYS A 63 11.26 -10.62 21.59
CA LYS A 63 12.66 -11.05 21.56
C LYS A 63 13.37 -10.31 20.44
N ASP A 64 14.48 -9.71 20.75
CA ASP A 64 15.26 -8.92 19.78
C ASP A 64 14.40 -7.85 19.06
N TYR A 65 13.57 -7.13 19.83
CA TYR A 65 12.63 -6.10 19.36
C TYR A 65 11.50 -6.60 18.45
N PHE A 66 11.25 -7.91 18.43
CA PHE A 66 10.30 -8.54 17.52
C PHE A 66 9.39 -9.55 18.22
N ALA A 67 8.13 -9.57 17.84
CA ALA A 67 7.18 -10.62 18.19
C ALA A 67 6.32 -10.99 16.99
N LYS A 68 6.08 -12.28 16.78
CA LYS A 68 5.18 -12.81 15.75
C LYS A 68 4.01 -13.51 16.42
N ILE A 69 2.80 -13.07 16.14
CA ILE A 69 1.59 -13.53 16.81
C ILE A 69 0.64 -14.12 15.78
N PRO A 70 0.33 -15.44 15.87
CA PRO A 70 -0.66 -16.05 14.97
C PRO A 70 -2.07 -15.60 15.35
N CYS A 71 -2.91 -15.31 14.34
CA CYS A 71 -4.30 -14.96 14.55
C CYS A 71 -5.17 -15.38 13.35
N ILE A 72 -6.46 -15.09 13.46
CA ILE A 72 -7.43 -15.23 12.35
C ILE A 72 -7.72 -13.84 11.82
N TYR A 73 -7.71 -13.70 10.50
CA TYR A 73 -8.14 -12.47 9.87
C TYR A 73 -9.66 -12.32 9.98
N GLU A 74 -10.08 -11.22 10.57
CA GLU A 74 -11.47 -10.75 10.58
C GLU A 74 -11.46 -9.27 10.20
N PRO A 75 -12.34 -8.81 9.28
CA PRO A 75 -12.47 -7.39 8.97
C PRO A 75 -12.79 -6.57 10.22
N GLY A 76 -12.27 -5.34 10.25
CA GLY A 76 -12.46 -4.42 11.36
C GLY A 76 -11.15 -3.82 11.86
N GLU A 77 -10.96 -3.75 13.16
CA GLU A 77 -9.79 -3.13 13.77
C GLU A 77 -8.83 -4.19 14.34
N LEU A 78 -7.56 -4.07 13.97
CA LEU A 78 -6.44 -4.77 14.60
C LEU A 78 -5.68 -3.79 15.49
N VAL A 79 -5.57 -4.09 16.78
CA VAL A 79 -4.86 -3.27 17.77
C VAL A 79 -3.71 -4.06 18.35
N GLY A 80 -2.53 -3.45 18.47
CA GLY A 80 -1.41 -3.97 19.23
C GLY A 80 -1.17 -3.13 20.48
N VAL A 81 -0.97 -3.82 21.61
CA VAL A 81 -0.73 -3.21 22.90
C VAL A 81 0.53 -3.83 23.52
N GLY A 82 1.48 -3.00 23.91
CA GLY A 82 2.73 -3.42 24.54
C GLY A 82 3.05 -2.59 25.79
N GLY A 83 3.99 -3.08 26.61
CA GLY A 83 4.52 -2.33 27.74
C GLY A 83 3.48 -1.93 28.79
N GLN A 84 2.58 -2.82 29.19
CA GLN A 84 1.48 -2.52 30.13
C GLN A 84 0.61 -1.34 29.63
N GLU A 85 0.24 -1.37 28.35
CA GLU A 85 -0.57 -0.36 27.65
C GLU A 85 0.12 0.98 27.36
N ILE A 86 1.43 1.11 27.59
CA ILE A 86 2.19 2.33 27.24
C ILE A 86 2.26 2.50 25.72
N TYR A 87 2.41 1.40 24.96
CA TYR A 87 2.46 1.40 23.51
C TYR A 87 1.16 0.85 22.94
N ARG A 88 0.46 1.66 22.18
CA ARG A 88 -0.77 1.28 21.49
C ARG A 88 -0.73 1.76 20.04
N THR A 89 -1.01 0.86 19.12
CA THR A 89 -1.16 1.18 17.69
C THR A 89 -2.30 0.37 17.10
N SER A 90 -2.94 0.89 16.05
CA SER A 90 -4.01 0.19 15.39
C SER A 90 -3.95 0.40 13.87
N VAL A 91 -4.46 -0.60 13.17
CA VAL A 91 -4.78 -0.56 11.74
C VAL A 91 -6.20 -1.09 11.55
N ARG A 92 -6.86 -0.68 10.48
CA ARG A 92 -8.25 -1.08 10.22
C ARG A 92 -8.44 -1.58 8.80
N THR A 93 -9.47 -2.36 8.61
CA THR A 93 -9.94 -2.76 7.28
C THR A 93 -10.60 -1.57 6.59
N ALA A 94 -10.32 -1.42 5.31
CA ALA A 94 -10.94 -0.41 4.45
C ALA A 94 -12.45 -0.66 4.29
N ASP A 95 -13.21 0.41 4.11
CA ASP A 95 -14.64 0.35 3.78
C ASP A 95 -14.86 -0.25 2.37
N ALA A 96 -16.09 -0.63 2.06
CA ALA A 96 -16.45 -1.31 0.79
C ALA A 96 -16.18 -0.46 -0.45
N GLU A 97 -16.40 0.86 -0.39
CA GLU A 97 -16.16 1.77 -1.51
C GLU A 97 -14.68 1.79 -1.88
N THR A 98 -14.38 1.79 -3.17
CA THR A 98 -13.00 1.81 -3.68
C THR A 98 -12.77 3.08 -4.48
N VAL A 99 -11.71 3.79 -4.13
CA VAL A 99 -11.27 5.01 -4.81
C VAL A 99 -9.78 4.93 -5.11
N LEU A 100 -9.34 5.61 -6.15
CA LEU A 100 -7.92 5.88 -6.36
C LEU A 100 -7.55 7.17 -5.66
N THR A 101 -6.43 7.18 -4.96
CA THR A 101 -5.84 8.39 -4.38
C THR A 101 -4.42 8.56 -4.91
N VAL A 102 -3.98 9.81 -5.07
CA VAL A 102 -2.65 10.11 -5.58
C VAL A 102 -1.95 11.10 -4.65
N LYS A 103 -0.67 10.86 -4.40
CA LYS A 103 0.25 11.77 -3.70
C LYS A 103 1.44 12.02 -4.59
N THR A 104 2.01 13.20 -4.52
CA THR A 104 3.17 13.57 -5.34
C THR A 104 4.24 14.26 -4.49
N ASP A 105 5.49 14.13 -4.87
CA ASP A 105 6.63 14.77 -4.23
C ASP A 105 6.68 16.29 -4.52
N LYS A 106 6.09 16.73 -5.64
CA LYS A 106 5.99 18.15 -6.03
C LYS A 106 4.84 18.38 -7.01
N ASN A 107 4.41 19.66 -7.11
CA ASN A 107 3.34 20.07 -8.03
C ASN A 107 3.83 20.94 -9.19
N ILE A 108 5.10 21.34 -9.18
CA ILE A 108 5.73 22.19 -10.20
C ILE A 108 6.94 21.44 -10.75
N LEU A 109 6.98 21.28 -12.06
CA LEU A 109 8.11 20.75 -12.81
C LEU A 109 8.86 21.92 -13.47
N ARG A 110 10.18 21.83 -13.52
CA ARG A 110 10.97 22.73 -14.36
C ARG A 110 10.89 22.27 -15.82
N ALA A 111 10.39 23.12 -16.71
CA ALA A 111 10.41 22.85 -18.15
C ALA A 111 11.85 22.68 -18.66
N GLY A 112 12.04 21.98 -19.78
CA GLY A 112 13.37 21.70 -20.36
C GLY A 112 13.70 20.20 -20.41
N GLY A 113 12.72 19.33 -20.16
CA GLY A 113 12.83 17.90 -20.40
C GLY A 113 13.75 17.14 -19.44
N GLN A 114 14.15 17.70 -18.30
CA GLN A 114 15.10 17.06 -17.36
C GLN A 114 14.56 16.90 -15.95
N ASP A 115 13.41 17.49 -15.63
CA ASP A 115 12.84 17.41 -14.30
C ASP A 115 11.78 16.31 -14.19
N PHE A 116 11.71 15.67 -13.03
CA PHE A 116 10.83 14.54 -12.75
C PHE A 116 9.92 14.83 -11.56
N CYS A 117 8.73 14.24 -11.59
CA CYS A 117 7.79 14.18 -10.47
C CYS A 117 7.42 12.73 -10.25
N PHE A 118 7.40 12.30 -9.00
CA PHE A 118 6.98 10.97 -8.59
C PHE A 118 5.56 11.04 -8.03
N ALA A 119 4.64 10.29 -8.62
CA ALA A 119 3.26 10.22 -8.20
C ALA A 119 2.95 8.82 -7.67
N ASP A 120 2.75 8.71 -6.35
CA ASP A 120 2.32 7.49 -5.69
C ASP A 120 0.81 7.37 -5.77
N VAL A 121 0.33 6.26 -6.34
CA VAL A 121 -1.08 5.95 -6.54
C VAL A 121 -1.47 4.82 -5.61
N TYR A 122 -2.53 5.04 -4.84
CA TYR A 122 -3.05 4.04 -3.91
C TYR A 122 -4.49 3.68 -4.24
N VAL A 123 -4.81 2.40 -4.10
CA VAL A 123 -6.17 1.91 -4.07
C VAL A 123 -6.64 1.95 -2.62
N THR A 124 -7.62 2.81 -2.30
CA THR A 124 -8.06 3.07 -0.94
C THR A 124 -9.57 3.04 -0.81
N ASP A 125 -10.07 3.09 0.41
CA ASP A 125 -11.41 3.57 0.68
C ASP A 125 -11.43 5.12 0.67
N LYS A 126 -12.62 5.70 0.83
CA LYS A 126 -12.79 7.17 0.90
C LYS A 126 -12.09 7.84 2.10
N ASN A 127 -11.70 7.06 3.10
CA ASN A 127 -11.00 7.54 4.29
C ASN A 127 -9.46 7.42 4.13
N GLY A 128 -8.98 6.90 2.99
CA GLY A 128 -7.57 6.72 2.69
C GLY A 128 -6.96 5.43 3.24
N THR A 129 -7.79 4.48 3.73
CA THR A 129 -7.32 3.16 4.15
C THR A 129 -7.00 2.32 2.92
N VAL A 130 -5.77 1.85 2.81
CA VAL A 130 -5.29 1.11 1.64
C VAL A 130 -5.95 -0.27 1.56
N LYS A 131 -6.39 -0.64 0.36
CA LYS A 131 -6.88 -1.97 0.01
C LYS A 131 -5.71 -2.80 -0.51
N LEU A 132 -5.20 -3.69 0.31
CA LEU A 132 -4.02 -4.49 0.00
C LEU A 132 -4.29 -5.60 -1.01
N LEU A 133 -5.51 -6.08 -1.10
CA LEU A 133 -6.01 -7.09 -2.03
C LEU A 133 -7.49 -6.80 -2.39
N PRO A 134 -7.96 -7.17 -3.61
CA PRO A 134 -7.18 -7.71 -4.74
C PRO A 134 -6.28 -6.66 -5.40
N ASP A 135 -5.41 -7.11 -6.32
CA ASP A 135 -4.66 -6.19 -7.19
C ASP A 135 -5.58 -5.64 -8.29
N TYR A 136 -5.50 -4.33 -8.53
CA TYR A 136 -6.28 -3.61 -9.52
C TYR A 136 -5.43 -3.25 -10.73
N ASP A 137 -5.95 -3.42 -11.95
CA ASP A 137 -5.33 -2.91 -13.17
C ASP A 137 -5.65 -1.41 -13.31
N VAL A 138 -4.66 -0.58 -13.04
CA VAL A 138 -4.81 0.88 -13.02
C VAL A 138 -4.19 1.47 -14.29
N LYS A 139 -5.00 2.21 -15.04
CA LYS A 139 -4.60 2.93 -16.25
C LYS A 139 -4.20 4.35 -15.90
N ILE A 140 -3.22 4.88 -16.64
CA ILE A 140 -2.73 6.25 -16.53
C ILE A 140 -2.83 6.97 -17.87
N GLU A 141 -3.29 8.21 -17.84
CA GLU A 141 -3.26 9.15 -18.97
C GLU A 141 -2.56 10.43 -18.53
N VAL A 142 -1.63 10.92 -19.33
CA VAL A 142 -0.88 12.17 -19.08
C VAL A 142 -1.12 13.13 -20.23
N VAL A 143 -1.63 14.32 -19.92
CA VAL A 143 -1.93 15.38 -20.92
C VAL A 143 -1.26 16.68 -20.50
N GLY A 144 -0.59 17.36 -21.44
CA GLY A 144 0.02 18.68 -21.23
C GLY A 144 1.52 18.70 -21.32
N ALA A 145 2.18 19.49 -20.46
CA ALA A 145 3.61 19.78 -20.53
C ALA A 145 4.52 18.73 -19.83
N ALA A 146 4.04 17.51 -19.67
CA ALA A 146 4.82 16.38 -19.16
C ALA A 146 4.51 15.11 -19.97
N SER A 147 5.37 14.11 -19.83
CA SER A 147 5.22 12.77 -20.40
C SER A 147 5.38 11.70 -19.33
N LEU A 148 4.79 10.53 -19.54
CA LEU A 148 5.02 9.35 -18.72
C LEU A 148 6.41 8.82 -19.02
N GLN A 149 7.27 8.72 -18.00
CA GLN A 149 8.61 8.15 -18.11
C GLN A 149 8.65 6.70 -17.65
N GLY A 150 7.81 6.36 -16.68
CA GLY A 150 7.66 5.00 -16.17
C GLY A 150 6.44 4.87 -15.28
N TYR A 151 5.84 3.68 -15.26
CA TYR A 151 4.67 3.38 -14.44
C TYR A 151 4.70 1.93 -13.99
N GLY A 152 4.47 1.67 -12.73
CA GLY A 152 4.44 0.30 -12.26
C GLY A 152 4.29 0.14 -10.75
N SER A 153 4.39 -1.09 -10.30
CA SER A 153 4.35 -1.47 -8.89
C SER A 153 5.64 -2.14 -8.44
N ALA A 154 5.79 -2.32 -7.13
CA ALA A 154 6.94 -3.00 -6.53
C ALA A 154 6.80 -4.53 -6.51
N ALA A 155 5.91 -5.11 -7.30
CA ALA A 155 5.74 -6.55 -7.39
C ALA A 155 7.04 -7.22 -7.86
N TYR A 156 7.59 -8.10 -7.02
CA TYR A 156 8.87 -8.77 -7.29
C TYR A 156 8.82 -9.83 -8.42
N LYS A 157 7.62 -10.26 -8.78
CA LYS A 157 7.33 -11.11 -9.95
C LYS A 157 6.28 -10.40 -10.78
N ASN A 158 6.70 -9.85 -11.87
CA ASN A 158 5.91 -9.01 -12.72
C ASN A 158 6.29 -9.29 -14.18
N ALA A 159 5.28 -9.49 -15.03
CA ALA A 159 5.44 -9.66 -16.48
C ALA A 159 5.14 -8.37 -17.26
N GLU A 160 4.69 -7.32 -16.57
CA GLU A 160 4.31 -6.03 -17.16
C GLU A 160 5.55 -5.15 -17.30
N HIS A 161 5.56 -4.31 -18.35
CA HIS A 161 6.66 -3.37 -18.62
C HIS A 161 6.33 -1.99 -18.07
N TYR A 162 7.34 -1.30 -17.54
CA TYR A 162 7.17 0.01 -16.92
C TYR A 162 6.93 1.18 -17.89
N ASP A 163 7.01 0.93 -19.21
CA ASP A 163 6.69 1.89 -20.28
C ASP A 163 5.23 1.83 -20.75
N GLN A 164 4.40 0.98 -20.13
CA GLN A 164 2.99 0.83 -20.45
C GLN A 164 2.14 1.85 -19.68
N HIS A 165 0.97 2.18 -20.26
CA HIS A 165 -0.01 3.08 -19.66
C HIS A 165 -1.05 2.37 -18.78
N HIS A 166 -0.79 1.15 -18.36
CA HIS A 166 -1.55 0.40 -17.37
C HIS A 166 -0.61 -0.54 -16.62
N HIS A 167 -0.92 -0.82 -15.37
CA HIS A 167 -0.14 -1.73 -14.55
C HIS A 167 -0.97 -2.21 -13.36
N LYS A 168 -0.73 -3.44 -12.91
CA LYS A 168 -1.37 -3.97 -11.72
C LYS A 168 -0.79 -3.35 -10.46
N SER A 169 -1.66 -2.98 -9.53
CA SER A 169 -1.24 -2.59 -8.21
C SER A 169 -0.58 -3.76 -7.48
N TRP A 170 0.32 -3.46 -6.57
CA TRP A 170 0.90 -4.42 -5.64
C TRP A 170 0.65 -3.93 -4.22
N GLN A 171 -0.11 -4.71 -3.45
CA GLN A 171 -0.51 -4.31 -2.10
C GLN A 171 -1.18 -2.92 -2.10
N GLY A 172 -2.05 -2.67 -3.10
CA GLY A 172 -2.78 -1.42 -3.26
C GLY A 172 -1.95 -0.22 -3.70
N HIS A 173 -0.71 -0.40 -4.19
CA HIS A 173 0.19 0.70 -4.52
C HIS A 173 0.80 0.57 -5.92
N LEU A 174 0.97 1.72 -6.58
CA LEU A 174 1.74 1.91 -7.81
C LEU A 174 2.48 3.25 -7.73
N GLN A 175 3.47 3.42 -8.59
CA GLN A 175 4.17 4.70 -8.76
C GLN A 175 4.29 5.06 -10.24
N ALA A 176 3.98 6.31 -10.56
CA ALA A 176 4.23 6.91 -11.87
C ALA A 176 5.40 7.89 -11.78
N VAL A 177 6.28 7.84 -12.77
CA VAL A 177 7.35 8.80 -12.97
C VAL A 177 6.98 9.68 -14.15
N LEU A 178 6.76 10.95 -13.89
CA LEU A 178 6.42 11.97 -14.87
C LEU A 178 7.67 12.79 -15.18
N ARG A 179 7.90 13.05 -16.45
CA ARG A 179 9.02 13.87 -16.92
C ARG A 179 8.51 15.13 -17.59
N SER A 180 9.09 16.30 -17.25
CA SER A 180 8.80 17.54 -17.94
C SER A 180 9.12 17.44 -19.45
N THR A 181 8.44 18.22 -20.26
CA THR A 181 8.81 18.45 -21.67
C THR A 181 9.58 19.77 -21.80
N GLU A 182 9.95 20.14 -23.03
CA GLU A 182 10.50 21.47 -23.35
C GLU A 182 9.48 22.61 -23.17
N LYS A 183 8.19 22.27 -23.06
CA LYS A 183 7.08 23.22 -22.99
C LYS A 183 6.73 23.55 -21.56
N THR A 184 6.39 24.81 -21.30
CA THR A 184 5.70 25.24 -20.09
C THR A 184 4.19 25.05 -20.23
N GLY A 185 3.48 24.96 -19.11
CA GLY A 185 2.02 24.88 -19.09
C GLY A 185 1.45 23.86 -18.12
N PRO A 186 0.12 23.68 -18.14
CA PRO A 186 -0.54 22.73 -17.25
C PRO A 186 -0.26 21.28 -17.64
N VAL A 187 -0.29 20.41 -16.63
CA VAL A 187 -0.22 18.95 -16.76
C VAL A 187 -1.41 18.36 -16.00
N THR A 188 -2.16 17.50 -16.67
CA THR A 188 -3.23 16.72 -16.06
C THR A 188 -2.90 15.24 -16.19
N VAL A 189 -2.91 14.54 -15.07
CA VAL A 189 -2.68 13.09 -14.99
C VAL A 189 -3.94 12.45 -14.43
N THR A 190 -4.52 11.51 -15.18
CA THR A 190 -5.74 10.81 -14.79
C THR A 190 -5.42 9.33 -14.54
N PHE A 191 -5.83 8.81 -13.39
CA PHE A 191 -5.74 7.39 -13.05
C PHE A 191 -7.15 6.80 -12.99
N THR A 192 -7.34 5.64 -13.65
CA THR A 192 -8.62 4.93 -13.69
C THR A 192 -8.45 3.44 -13.48
N ALA A 193 -9.39 2.82 -12.80
CA ALA A 193 -9.51 1.36 -12.67
C ALA A 193 -10.98 0.95 -12.59
N ASP A 194 -11.29 -0.26 -13.04
CA ASP A 194 -12.66 -0.76 -13.02
C ASP A 194 -13.16 -0.87 -11.57
N GLY A 195 -14.37 -0.36 -11.34
CA GLY A 195 -14.98 -0.35 -10.01
C GLY A 195 -14.43 0.68 -9.02
N CYS A 196 -13.50 1.56 -9.44
CA CYS A 196 -12.91 2.60 -8.62
C CYS A 196 -13.33 3.99 -9.07
N ALA A 197 -13.54 4.90 -8.12
CA ALA A 197 -13.57 6.32 -8.46
C ALA A 197 -12.16 6.75 -8.92
N PRO A 198 -12.06 7.54 -10.03
CA PRO A 198 -10.78 7.95 -10.59
C PRO A 198 -10.05 8.96 -9.71
N ALA A 199 -8.71 9.03 -9.85
CA ALA A 199 -7.90 10.11 -9.30
C ALA A 199 -7.39 11.03 -10.43
N ILE A 200 -7.40 12.33 -10.16
CA ILE A 200 -6.87 13.35 -11.08
C ILE A 200 -5.82 14.16 -10.34
N LEU A 201 -4.64 14.27 -10.93
CA LEU A 201 -3.53 15.07 -10.44
C LEU A 201 -3.30 16.25 -11.40
N HIS A 202 -3.23 17.46 -10.86
CA HIS A 202 -2.90 18.66 -11.60
C HIS A 202 -1.53 19.17 -11.20
N LEU A 203 -0.65 19.36 -12.18
CA LEU A 203 0.68 19.92 -12.04
C LEU A 203 0.88 21.07 -13.02
N SER A 204 1.96 21.83 -12.87
CA SER A 204 2.42 22.78 -13.89
C SER A 204 3.88 22.51 -14.25
N ALA A 205 4.26 22.86 -15.48
CA ALA A 205 5.65 22.98 -15.90
C ALA A 205 5.97 24.47 -16.16
N GLU A 206 7.03 24.98 -15.52
CA GLU A 206 7.45 26.38 -15.53
C GLU A 206 8.91 26.53 -15.96
#